data_5af5c54410954158c5587442aecb1da4
#
_entry.id   5af5c54410954158c5587442aecb1da4
#
_cell.length_a   1.000
_cell.length_b   1.000
_cell.length_c   1.000
_cell.angle_alpha   90.00
_cell.angle_beta   90.00
_cell.angle_gamma   90.00
#
_symmetry.space_group_name_H-M   'P 1'
#
loop_
_entity.id
_entity.type
_entity.pdbx_description
1 polymer ?
#
loop_
_entity_poly.entity_id
_entity_poly.type
_entity_poly.pdbx_seq_one_letter_code
_entity_poly.pdbx_strand_id
1 'polypeptide(L)'
;ALGMTPTSDDPHTVEGNNPNNNDHQQWGAQIKLDWDLGFATFTSLTGYENLERKQSTSEGSATRIIDQDLENESHLFSQEFRLVGTSDIANWTLGANYNEDQVDFFKRQNTLDLILGYLDTQYVRDVEGWAVFGQVDWFINEQLNITTGVRYLEEERAIDRSSKDYNLYGISAVDRLFPDIPIISADNIDADEVTWRLSLDYTPAESTLLYASISKGFKSGGFDGSAITSLAALEPFDGEELISYEAGFKWTGQELPLRINGST
;
A
#
# COMPACT_ATOMS: atom_id res chain seq x y z
N ALA A 1 -32.91 -8.00 -20.86
CA ALA A 1 -31.92 -8.66 -21.72
C ALA A 1 -31.67 -7.75 -22.93
N LEU A 2 -30.46 -7.32 -23.17
CA LEU A 2 -30.06 -6.40 -24.28
C LEU A 2 -30.07 -7.08 -25.67
N GLY A 3 -30.71 -8.25 -25.80
CA GLY A 3 -31.01 -8.89 -27.10
C GLY A 3 -29.76 -9.44 -27.82
N MET A 4 -28.69 -9.69 -27.12
CA MET A 4 -27.45 -10.19 -27.73
C MET A 4 -27.47 -11.71 -27.81
N THR A 5 -27.21 -12.22 -28.99
CA THR A 5 -26.94 -13.64 -29.22
C THR A 5 -25.44 -13.86 -29.18
N PRO A 6 -24.89 -14.76 -28.36
CA PRO A 6 -23.48 -15.13 -28.43
C PRO A 6 -23.08 -15.51 -29.84
N THR A 7 -21.93 -15.05 -30.34
CA THR A 7 -21.40 -15.40 -31.65
C THR A 7 -20.67 -16.74 -31.63
N SER A 8 -20.40 -17.28 -30.44
CA SER A 8 -19.75 -18.58 -30.24
C SER A 8 -20.42 -19.38 -29.12
N ASP A 9 -20.58 -20.69 -29.35
CA ASP A 9 -21.01 -21.66 -28.33
C ASP A 9 -19.82 -22.18 -27.49
N ASP A 10 -18.60 -21.75 -27.79
CA ASP A 10 -17.41 -22.14 -27.03
C ASP A 10 -17.34 -21.34 -25.72
N PRO A 11 -17.38 -22.00 -24.53
CA PRO A 11 -17.33 -21.34 -23.23
C PRO A 11 -15.99 -20.65 -22.94
N HIS A 12 -14.96 -20.87 -23.77
CA HIS A 12 -13.66 -20.20 -23.68
C HIS A 12 -13.54 -18.98 -24.58
N THR A 13 -14.57 -18.66 -25.34
CA THR A 13 -14.60 -17.47 -26.21
C THR A 13 -15.30 -16.33 -25.50
N VAL A 14 -14.59 -15.22 -25.31
CA VAL A 14 -15.12 -13.98 -24.75
C VAL A 14 -15.26 -12.94 -25.87
N GLU A 15 -16.47 -12.40 -26.01
CA GLU A 15 -16.74 -11.30 -26.93
C GLU A 15 -16.55 -9.97 -26.19
N GLY A 16 -15.49 -9.25 -26.53
CA GLY A 16 -15.24 -7.90 -26.04
C GLY A 16 -15.30 -6.90 -27.19
N ASN A 17 -15.81 -5.73 -26.94
CA ASN A 17 -15.85 -4.63 -27.91
C ASN A 17 -14.63 -3.72 -27.81
N ASN A 18 -13.81 -3.88 -26.79
CA ASN A 18 -12.54 -3.16 -26.59
C ASN A 18 -11.41 -4.18 -26.37
N PRO A 19 -10.29 -4.11 -27.11
CA PRO A 19 -9.16 -4.98 -26.84
C PRO A 19 -8.59 -4.66 -25.45
N ASN A 20 -8.48 -5.67 -24.61
CA ASN A 20 -7.79 -5.53 -23.34
C ASN A 20 -6.31 -5.25 -23.60
N ASN A 21 -5.82 -4.14 -23.10
CA ASN A 21 -4.42 -3.74 -23.15
C ASN A 21 -3.94 -3.30 -21.77
N ASN A 22 -2.70 -3.58 -21.45
CA ASN A 22 -2.05 -3.10 -20.25
C ASN A 22 -0.58 -2.78 -20.56
N ASP A 23 -0.26 -1.49 -20.62
CA ASP A 23 1.09 -0.98 -20.77
C ASP A 23 1.54 -0.44 -19.41
N HIS A 24 2.71 -0.88 -18.99
CA HIS A 24 3.26 -0.57 -17.68
C HIS A 24 4.75 -0.28 -17.84
N GLN A 25 5.16 0.91 -17.46
CA GLN A 25 6.55 1.34 -17.45
C GLN A 25 6.92 1.76 -16.03
N GLN A 26 8.03 1.26 -15.54
CA GLN A 26 8.53 1.58 -14.23
C GLN A 26 10.05 1.75 -14.29
N TRP A 27 10.55 2.76 -13.63
CA TRP A 27 11.97 2.92 -13.40
C TRP A 27 12.21 3.48 -12.00
N GLY A 28 13.37 3.17 -11.45
CA GLY A 28 13.76 3.66 -10.13
C GLY A 28 15.28 3.80 -10.04
N ALA A 29 15.70 4.64 -9.13
CA ALA A 29 17.09 4.83 -8.77
C ALA A 29 17.25 4.85 -7.26
N GLN A 30 18.33 4.24 -6.77
CA GLN A 30 18.65 4.20 -5.35
C GLN A 30 20.13 4.54 -5.14
N ILE A 31 20.39 5.33 -4.11
CA ILE A 31 21.74 5.62 -3.64
C ILE A 31 21.85 5.21 -2.17
N LYS A 32 22.80 4.33 -1.88
CA LYS A 32 23.11 3.91 -0.52
C LYS A 32 24.54 4.35 -0.20
N LEU A 33 24.71 5.03 0.95
CA LEU A 33 26.01 5.41 1.50
C LEU A 33 26.13 4.79 2.89
N ASP A 34 27.19 4.03 3.13
CA ASP A 34 27.54 3.50 4.44
C ASP A 34 28.84 4.17 4.90
N TRP A 35 28.84 4.66 6.14
CA TRP A 35 29.99 5.28 6.77
C TRP A 35 30.25 4.65 8.13
N ASP A 36 31.43 4.03 8.27
CA ASP A 36 31.90 3.51 9.54
C ASP A 36 32.44 4.64 10.42
N LEU A 37 31.76 4.86 11.55
CA LEU A 37 32.13 5.86 12.56
C LEU A 37 33.00 5.25 13.68
N GLY A 38 33.34 3.98 13.62
CA GLY A 38 34.08 3.22 14.61
C GLY A 38 33.22 2.65 15.73
N PHE A 39 32.26 3.39 16.27
CA PHE A 39 31.30 2.92 17.29
C PHE A 39 29.95 2.51 16.70
N ALA A 40 29.66 2.89 15.48
CA ALA A 40 28.43 2.59 14.76
C ALA A 40 28.64 2.78 13.25
N THR A 41 27.79 2.15 12.45
CA THR A 41 27.70 2.41 11.01
C THR A 41 26.52 3.35 10.75
N PHE A 42 26.82 4.49 10.14
CA PHE A 42 25.78 5.39 9.59
C PHE A 42 25.45 4.97 8.17
N THR A 43 24.16 4.83 7.87
CA THR A 43 23.64 4.57 6.52
C THR A 43 22.71 5.69 6.11
N SER A 44 22.92 6.22 4.91
CA SER A 44 21.96 7.08 4.20
C SER A 44 21.45 6.32 2.97
N LEU A 45 20.15 6.23 2.84
CA LEU A 45 19.47 5.55 1.74
C LEU A 45 18.48 6.51 1.10
N THR A 46 18.72 6.88 -0.15
CA THR A 46 17.83 7.72 -0.95
C THR A 46 17.26 6.88 -2.07
N GLY A 47 15.95 6.91 -2.24
CA GLY A 47 15.23 6.21 -3.31
C GLY A 47 14.32 7.16 -4.08
N TYR A 48 14.21 6.93 -5.37
CA TYR A 48 13.21 7.55 -6.24
C TYR A 48 12.66 6.51 -7.20
N GLU A 49 11.35 6.50 -7.38
CA GLU A 49 10.65 5.61 -8.29
C GLU A 49 9.58 6.38 -9.06
N ASN A 50 9.43 6.03 -10.33
CA ASN A 50 8.36 6.51 -11.20
C ASN A 50 7.68 5.31 -11.83
N LEU A 51 6.36 5.35 -11.88
CA LEU A 51 5.51 4.33 -12.47
C LEU A 51 4.48 4.99 -13.37
N GLU A 52 4.38 4.53 -14.61
CA GLU A 52 3.32 4.88 -15.55
C GLU A 52 2.55 3.62 -15.94
N ARG A 53 1.23 3.69 -15.90
CA ARG A 53 0.36 2.59 -16.30
C ARG A 53 -0.79 3.11 -17.15
N LYS A 54 -0.98 2.45 -18.30
CA LYS A 54 -2.15 2.66 -19.18
C LYS A 54 -2.83 1.32 -19.40
N GLN A 55 -4.11 1.28 -19.06
CA GLN A 55 -4.89 0.07 -19.15
C GLN A 55 -6.22 0.34 -19.83
N SER A 56 -6.54 -0.48 -20.85
CA SER A 56 -7.87 -0.55 -21.43
C SER A 56 -8.46 -1.91 -21.12
N THR A 57 -9.68 -1.93 -20.57
CA THR A 57 -10.39 -3.16 -20.22
C THR A 57 -11.80 -3.12 -20.77
N SER A 58 -12.28 -4.28 -21.23
CA SER A 58 -13.69 -4.55 -21.50
C SER A 58 -14.17 -5.63 -20.56
N GLU A 59 -15.36 -5.50 -20.01
CA GLU A 59 -15.92 -6.51 -19.12
C GLU A 59 -16.40 -7.80 -19.84
N GLY A 60 -15.85 -8.04 -21.05
CA GLY A 60 -16.15 -9.27 -21.80
C GLY A 60 -17.57 -9.31 -22.38
N SER A 61 -18.16 -8.14 -22.60
CA SER A 61 -19.47 -7.96 -23.21
C SER A 61 -19.32 -7.28 -24.55
N ALA A 62 -20.11 -7.67 -25.54
CA ALA A 62 -20.20 -6.97 -26.82
C ALA A 62 -20.92 -5.60 -26.69
N THR A 63 -21.38 -5.22 -25.49
CA THR A 63 -21.98 -3.93 -25.17
C THR A 63 -21.00 -3.04 -24.43
N ARG A 64 -21.00 -1.75 -24.73
CA ARG A 64 -20.21 -0.72 -24.03
C ARG A 64 -20.95 -0.24 -22.78
N ILE A 65 -21.07 -1.12 -21.81
CA ILE A 65 -21.74 -0.81 -20.53
C ILE A 65 -20.70 -0.33 -19.53
N ILE A 66 -19.54 -1.02 -19.46
CA ILE A 66 -18.45 -0.71 -18.53
C ILE A 66 -17.11 -1.04 -19.21
N ASP A 67 -16.81 -0.41 -20.35
CA ASP A 67 -15.43 -0.41 -20.84
C ASP A 67 -14.65 0.70 -20.14
N GLN A 68 -13.42 0.46 -19.79
CA GLN A 68 -12.60 1.40 -19.03
C GLN A 68 -11.25 1.64 -19.70
N ASP A 69 -10.88 2.90 -19.78
CA ASP A 69 -9.52 3.35 -20.02
C ASP A 69 -9.01 4.00 -18.73
N LEU A 70 -7.87 3.53 -18.25
CA LEU A 70 -7.23 3.97 -17.02
C LEU A 70 -5.81 4.41 -17.32
N GLU A 71 -5.44 5.58 -16.82
CA GLU A 71 -4.08 6.08 -16.80
C GLU A 71 -3.70 6.39 -15.34
N ASN A 72 -2.53 5.95 -14.93
CA ASN A 72 -2.00 6.18 -13.61
C ASN A 72 -0.51 6.52 -13.71
N GLU A 73 -0.11 7.62 -13.12
CA GLU A 73 1.28 8.01 -12.94
C GLU A 73 1.55 8.14 -11.43
N SER A 74 2.66 7.60 -10.98
CA SER A 74 3.05 7.64 -9.58
C SER A 74 4.53 7.98 -9.45
N HIS A 75 4.82 8.88 -8.51
CA HIS A 75 6.15 9.31 -8.12
C HIS A 75 6.35 9.03 -6.65
N LEU A 76 7.39 8.30 -6.32
CA LEU A 76 7.78 8.00 -4.95
C LEU A 76 9.19 8.50 -4.68
N PHE A 77 9.34 9.34 -3.67
CA PHE A 77 10.63 9.70 -3.10
C PHE A 77 10.75 9.17 -1.68
N SER A 78 11.90 8.65 -1.31
CA SER A 78 12.19 8.20 0.04
C SER A 78 13.61 8.53 0.47
N GLN A 79 13.75 8.90 1.74
CA GLN A 79 15.04 9.12 2.39
C GLN A 79 15.04 8.43 3.76
N GLU A 80 16.02 7.59 4.01
CA GLU A 80 16.24 6.99 5.32
C GLU A 80 17.65 7.31 5.81
N PHE A 81 17.77 7.67 7.09
CA PHE A 81 19.00 7.73 7.84
C PHE A 81 18.94 6.70 8.95
N ARG A 82 20.00 5.89 9.08
CA ARG A 82 20.09 4.85 10.07
C ARG A 82 21.47 4.79 10.70
N LEU A 83 21.50 4.57 11.98
CA LEU A 83 22.68 4.33 12.78
C LEU A 83 22.58 2.94 13.43
N VAL A 84 23.53 2.07 13.18
CA VAL A 84 23.55 0.71 13.72
C VAL A 84 24.83 0.53 14.50
N GLY A 85 24.73 0.14 15.76
CA GLY A 85 25.85 -0.14 16.63
C GLY A 85 25.73 -1.49 17.34
N THR A 86 26.87 -1.97 17.78
CA THR A 86 27.01 -3.23 18.50
C THR A 86 27.85 -3.03 19.75
N SER A 87 27.49 -3.69 20.84
CA SER A 87 28.23 -3.80 22.08
C SER A 87 28.19 -5.22 22.62
N ASP A 88 28.90 -5.48 23.71
CA ASP A 88 28.90 -6.81 24.35
C ASP A 88 27.53 -7.20 24.91
N ILE A 89 26.64 -6.22 25.16
CA ILE A 89 25.35 -6.46 25.82
C ILE A 89 24.16 -6.22 24.90
N ALA A 90 24.34 -5.58 23.74
CA ALA A 90 23.22 -5.27 22.85
C ALA A 90 23.69 -4.91 21.44
N ASN A 91 22.82 -5.22 20.46
CA ASN A 91 22.80 -4.53 19.17
C ASN A 91 21.70 -3.48 19.19
N TRP A 92 21.94 -2.34 18.56
CA TRP A 92 20.95 -1.26 18.51
C TRP A 92 20.90 -0.60 17.14
N THR A 93 19.72 -0.12 16.81
CA THR A 93 19.44 0.64 15.61
C THR A 93 18.66 1.89 16.00
N LEU A 94 19.06 3.04 15.48
CA LEU A 94 18.30 4.28 15.51
C LEU A 94 18.13 4.75 14.08
N GLY A 95 16.97 5.31 13.75
CA GLY A 95 16.75 5.80 12.41
C GLY A 95 15.63 6.83 12.31
N ALA A 96 15.64 7.52 11.18
CA ALA A 96 14.58 8.41 10.75
C ALA A 96 14.36 8.20 9.25
N ASN A 97 13.12 8.27 8.82
CA ASN A 97 12.78 8.23 7.40
C ASN A 97 11.77 9.32 7.05
N TYR A 98 11.82 9.74 5.79
CA TYR A 98 10.87 10.59 5.11
C TYR A 98 10.45 9.92 3.80
N ASN A 99 9.19 10.04 3.46
CA ASN A 99 8.65 9.58 2.18
C ASN A 99 7.61 10.57 1.65
N GLU A 100 7.55 10.66 0.35
CA GLU A 100 6.58 11.43 -0.41
C GLU A 100 6.10 10.56 -1.57
N ASP A 101 4.79 10.38 -1.69
CA ASP A 101 4.13 9.60 -2.76
C ASP A 101 3.03 10.43 -3.39
N GLN A 102 3.16 10.71 -4.68
CA GLN A 102 2.15 11.37 -5.48
C GLN A 102 1.58 10.41 -6.51
N VAL A 103 0.26 10.39 -6.64
CA VAL A 103 -0.45 9.59 -7.64
C VAL A 103 -1.40 10.46 -8.42
N ASP A 104 -1.16 10.57 -9.72
CA ASP A 104 -2.08 11.13 -10.71
C ASP A 104 -2.87 10.01 -11.35
N PHE A 105 -4.18 10.05 -11.23
CA PHE A 105 -5.07 9.02 -11.72
C PHE A 105 -6.14 9.60 -12.62
N PHE A 106 -6.34 8.96 -13.78
CA PHE A 106 -7.45 9.21 -14.67
C PHE A 106 -8.13 7.91 -15.08
N LYS A 107 -9.45 7.91 -15.06
CA LYS A 107 -10.27 6.79 -15.54
C LYS A 107 -11.41 7.32 -16.40
N ARG A 108 -11.51 6.87 -17.64
CA ARG A 108 -12.68 7.04 -18.49
C ARG A 108 -13.47 5.75 -18.52
N GLN A 109 -14.71 5.81 -18.11
CA GLN A 109 -15.64 4.71 -18.18
C GLN A 109 -16.62 4.94 -19.32
N ASN A 110 -16.61 4.04 -20.30
CA ASN A 110 -17.49 4.10 -21.45
C ASN A 110 -18.82 3.41 -21.10
N THR A 111 -19.87 4.19 -21.08
CA THR A 111 -21.23 3.77 -20.75
C THR A 111 -22.21 4.08 -21.88
N LEU A 112 -21.70 4.13 -23.14
CA LEU A 112 -22.48 4.57 -24.30
C LEU A 112 -23.74 3.77 -24.53
N ASP A 113 -23.71 2.45 -24.32
CA ASP A 113 -24.89 1.59 -24.57
C ASP A 113 -25.86 1.57 -23.36
N LEU A 114 -25.50 2.18 -22.24
CA LEU A 114 -26.34 2.31 -21.04
C LEU A 114 -26.97 3.71 -20.92
N ILE A 115 -26.14 4.77 -20.93
CA ILE A 115 -26.56 6.15 -20.68
C ILE A 115 -26.13 7.12 -21.80
N LEU A 116 -25.66 6.60 -22.91
CA LEU A 116 -25.20 7.35 -24.11
C LEU A 116 -24.08 8.35 -23.80
N GLY A 117 -23.16 7.98 -22.92
CA GLY A 117 -22.10 8.88 -22.48
C GLY A 117 -20.83 8.19 -21.95
N TYR A 118 -19.93 9.02 -21.50
CA TYR A 118 -18.70 8.67 -20.80
C TYR A 118 -18.71 9.26 -19.42
N LEU A 119 -18.11 8.56 -18.46
CA LEU A 119 -17.82 9.09 -17.13
C LEU A 119 -16.31 9.18 -16.95
N ASP A 120 -15.80 10.37 -16.77
CA ASP A 120 -14.41 10.64 -16.45
C ASP A 120 -14.29 10.84 -14.93
N THR A 121 -13.36 10.13 -14.32
CA THR A 121 -12.98 10.29 -12.92
C THR A 121 -11.48 10.53 -12.88
N GLN A 122 -11.07 11.57 -12.18
CA GLN A 122 -9.67 11.88 -11.98
C GLN A 122 -9.41 12.30 -10.54
N TYR A 123 -8.24 11.97 -10.04
CA TYR A 123 -7.76 12.48 -8.76
C TYR A 123 -6.24 12.61 -8.76
N VAL A 124 -5.76 13.54 -7.95
CA VAL A 124 -4.38 13.62 -7.48
C VAL A 124 -4.40 13.29 -6.01
N ARG A 125 -3.58 12.35 -5.60
CA ARG A 125 -3.37 11.97 -4.20
C ARG A 125 -1.92 12.22 -3.84
N ASP A 126 -1.72 12.98 -2.78
CA ASP A 126 -0.42 13.24 -2.17
C ASP A 126 -0.36 12.59 -0.79
N VAL A 127 0.73 11.92 -0.50
CA VAL A 127 1.04 11.35 0.82
C VAL A 127 2.45 11.78 1.19
N GLU A 128 2.57 12.48 2.30
CA GLU A 128 3.84 12.89 2.87
C GLU A 128 3.94 12.37 4.30
N GLY A 129 5.09 11.79 4.65
CA GLY A 129 5.24 11.26 5.99
C GLY A 129 6.69 11.18 6.44
N TRP A 130 6.88 11.30 7.74
CA TRP A 130 8.15 11.06 8.38
C TRP A 130 8.00 10.15 9.60
N ALA A 131 9.07 9.48 9.97
CA ALA A 131 9.10 8.71 11.19
C ALA A 131 10.48 8.69 11.81
N VAL A 132 10.50 8.52 13.15
CA VAL A 132 11.70 8.19 13.90
C VAL A 132 11.51 6.86 14.59
N PHE A 133 12.55 6.04 14.64
CA PHE A 133 12.47 4.73 15.24
C PHE A 133 13.74 4.31 15.94
N GLY A 134 13.60 3.40 16.89
CA GLY A 134 14.72 2.76 17.55
C GLY A 134 14.38 1.32 17.92
N GLN A 135 15.38 0.46 17.86
CA GLN A 135 15.32 -0.93 18.31
C GLN A 135 16.59 -1.28 19.06
N VAL A 136 16.44 -2.09 20.09
CA VAL A 136 17.56 -2.69 20.83
C VAL A 136 17.31 -4.17 21.03
N ASP A 137 18.29 -4.98 20.65
CA ASP A 137 18.35 -6.42 20.87
C ASP A 137 19.31 -6.67 22.02
N TRP A 138 18.77 -6.93 23.22
CA TRP A 138 19.52 -7.11 24.47
C TRP A 138 19.97 -8.55 24.62
N PHE A 139 21.27 -8.77 24.85
CA PHE A 139 21.84 -10.08 25.21
C PHE A 139 21.85 -10.21 26.74
N ILE A 140 20.76 -10.75 27.29
CA ILE A 140 20.61 -10.91 28.74
C ILE A 140 21.60 -11.96 29.26
N ASN A 141 21.75 -13.05 28.53
CA ASN A 141 22.77 -14.09 28.69
C ASN A 141 22.90 -14.89 27.38
N GLU A 142 23.73 -15.93 27.37
CA GLU A 142 23.98 -16.78 26.18
C GLU A 142 22.72 -17.48 25.62
N GLN A 143 21.66 -17.59 26.41
CA GLN A 143 20.43 -18.30 26.03
C GLN A 143 19.24 -17.38 25.85
N LEU A 144 19.29 -16.15 26.36
CA LEU A 144 18.12 -15.27 26.43
C LEU A 144 18.43 -13.92 25.80
N ASN A 145 17.67 -13.60 24.74
CA ASN A 145 17.67 -12.29 24.09
C ASN A 145 16.29 -11.64 24.23
N ILE A 146 16.27 -10.33 24.39
CA ILE A 146 15.05 -9.51 24.40
C ILE A 146 15.20 -8.44 23.32
N THR A 147 14.22 -8.34 22.42
CA THR A 147 14.14 -7.25 21.45
C THR A 147 13.08 -6.25 21.91
N THR A 148 13.46 -4.97 21.94
CA THR A 148 12.53 -3.86 22.18
C THR A 148 12.63 -2.88 21.02
N GLY A 149 11.49 -2.45 20.47
CA GLY A 149 11.45 -1.48 19.38
C GLY A 149 10.29 -0.52 19.54
N VAL A 150 10.50 0.72 19.12
CA VAL A 150 9.49 1.78 19.07
C VAL A 150 9.68 2.61 17.81
N ARG A 151 8.57 3.03 17.21
CA ARG A 151 8.52 3.95 16.09
C ARG A 151 7.40 4.94 16.31
N TYR A 152 7.68 6.21 16.14
CA TYR A 152 6.71 7.27 15.99
C TYR A 152 6.68 7.68 14.52
N LEU A 153 5.50 7.81 13.97
CA LEU A 153 5.27 8.29 12.61
C LEU A 153 4.26 9.44 12.62
N GLU A 154 4.38 10.32 11.64
CA GLU A 154 3.44 11.36 11.32
C GLU A 154 3.28 11.38 9.80
N GLU A 155 2.05 11.41 9.32
CA GLU A 155 1.71 11.31 7.91
C GLU A 155 0.52 12.21 7.59
N GLU A 156 0.64 12.97 6.51
CA GLU A 156 -0.44 13.75 5.90
C GLU A 156 -0.83 13.09 4.57
N ARG A 157 -2.14 13.00 4.33
CA ARG A 157 -2.71 12.52 3.07
C ARG A 157 -3.70 13.52 2.56
N ALA A 158 -3.50 13.98 1.33
CA ALA A 158 -4.40 14.87 0.62
C ALA A 158 -4.93 14.20 -0.64
N ILE A 159 -6.14 14.59 -1.04
CA ILE A 159 -6.74 14.16 -2.29
C ILE A 159 -7.52 15.31 -2.91
N ASP A 160 -7.25 15.57 -4.18
CA ASP A 160 -8.07 16.40 -5.06
C ASP A 160 -8.70 15.51 -6.11
N ARG A 161 -10.03 15.50 -6.19
CA ARG A 161 -10.75 14.65 -7.13
C ARG A 161 -11.84 15.38 -7.88
N SER A 162 -12.07 14.95 -9.11
CA SER A 162 -13.19 15.41 -9.90
C SER A 162 -13.80 14.27 -10.71
N SER A 163 -15.11 14.35 -10.93
CA SER A 163 -15.85 13.46 -11.80
C SER A 163 -16.71 14.26 -12.75
N LYS A 164 -16.73 13.88 -14.02
CA LYS A 164 -17.50 14.57 -15.05
C LYS A 164 -18.04 13.56 -16.05
N ASP A 165 -19.32 13.67 -16.33
CA ASP A 165 -19.93 12.89 -17.39
C ASP A 165 -20.13 13.70 -18.67
N TYR A 166 -20.04 13.00 -19.79
CA TYR A 166 -20.26 13.54 -21.11
C TYR A 166 -21.31 12.68 -21.81
N ASN A 167 -22.43 13.25 -22.17
CA ASN A 167 -23.47 12.56 -22.90
C ASN A 167 -23.99 13.40 -24.08
N LEU A 168 -24.65 12.73 -25.02
CA LEU A 168 -25.16 13.34 -26.25
C LEU A 168 -26.28 14.38 -26.02
N TYR A 169 -26.88 14.39 -24.83
CA TYR A 169 -28.02 15.25 -24.51
C TYR A 169 -27.65 16.50 -23.74
N GLY A 170 -26.36 16.63 -23.36
CA GLY A 170 -25.88 17.79 -22.57
C GLY A 170 -26.45 17.87 -21.16
N ILE A 171 -27.02 16.75 -20.64
CA ILE A 171 -27.59 16.65 -19.31
C ILE A 171 -26.74 15.67 -18.52
N SER A 172 -26.09 16.16 -17.43
CA SER A 172 -25.31 15.29 -16.57
C SER A 172 -26.13 14.13 -16.03
N ALA A 173 -25.73 12.91 -16.34
CA ALA A 173 -26.34 11.71 -15.75
C ALA A 173 -25.92 11.57 -14.28
N VAL A 174 -24.73 12.00 -13.93
CA VAL A 174 -24.24 12.02 -12.53
C VAL A 174 -25.08 12.96 -11.70
N ASP A 175 -25.29 14.20 -12.15
CA ASP A 175 -26.14 15.17 -11.44
C ASP A 175 -27.60 14.72 -11.27
N ARG A 176 -28.10 13.92 -12.21
CA ARG A 176 -29.49 13.41 -12.13
C ARG A 176 -29.63 12.20 -11.24
N LEU A 177 -28.65 11.29 -11.26
CA LEU A 177 -28.66 10.06 -10.48
C LEU A 177 -28.13 10.27 -9.06
N PHE A 178 -27.24 11.22 -8.92
CA PHE A 178 -26.49 11.50 -7.67
C PHE A 178 -26.38 13.02 -7.43
N PRO A 179 -27.49 13.76 -7.27
CA PRO A 179 -27.49 15.23 -7.24
C PRO A 179 -26.74 15.82 -6.05
N ASP A 180 -26.50 15.03 -5.01
CA ASP A 180 -25.82 15.47 -3.79
C ASP A 180 -24.31 15.20 -3.80
N ILE A 181 -23.77 14.57 -4.86
CA ILE A 181 -22.34 14.29 -4.95
C ILE A 181 -21.63 15.45 -5.63
N PRO A 182 -20.66 16.09 -4.98
CA PRO A 182 -19.89 17.16 -5.61
C PRO A 182 -19.06 16.61 -6.77
N ILE A 183 -19.09 17.32 -7.90
CA ILE A 183 -18.28 17.00 -9.08
C ILE A 183 -16.78 17.22 -8.80
N ILE A 184 -16.45 18.11 -7.87
CA ILE A 184 -15.10 18.43 -7.44
C ILE A 184 -15.08 18.38 -5.91
N SER A 185 -14.12 17.67 -5.34
CA SER A 185 -13.88 17.67 -3.90
C SER A 185 -12.39 17.56 -3.62
N ALA A 186 -11.96 18.26 -2.58
CA ALA A 186 -10.63 18.16 -1.99
C ALA A 186 -10.78 17.84 -0.52
N ASP A 187 -9.89 17.05 0.01
CA ASP A 187 -9.88 16.65 1.42
C ASP A 187 -8.46 16.28 1.86
N ASN A 188 -8.20 16.38 3.17
CA ASN A 188 -6.95 15.95 3.77
C ASN A 188 -7.19 15.30 5.13
N ILE A 189 -6.32 14.38 5.50
CA ILE A 189 -6.26 13.75 6.82
C ILE A 189 -4.83 13.67 7.30
N ASP A 190 -4.68 13.82 8.61
CA ASP A 190 -3.42 13.65 9.32
C ASP A 190 -3.50 12.37 10.16
N ALA A 191 -2.39 11.68 10.29
CA ALA A 191 -2.23 10.54 11.16
C ALA A 191 -0.91 10.64 11.91
N ASP A 192 -0.97 10.51 13.23
CA ASP A 192 0.20 10.32 14.07
C ASP A 192 0.03 9.06 14.91
N GLU A 193 1.08 8.24 15.01
CA GLU A 193 0.97 6.97 15.69
C GLU A 193 2.29 6.49 16.29
N VAL A 194 2.18 5.79 17.43
CA VAL A 194 3.28 5.06 18.05
C VAL A 194 3.08 3.57 17.85
N THR A 195 3.97 2.94 17.13
CA THR A 195 4.04 1.48 17.02
C THR A 195 5.21 0.94 17.84
N TRP A 196 5.10 -0.28 18.34
CA TRP A 196 6.11 -0.87 19.20
C TRP A 196 6.14 -2.39 19.08
N ARG A 197 7.27 -2.98 19.50
CA ARG A 197 7.48 -4.42 19.56
C ARG A 197 8.27 -4.79 20.82
N LEU A 198 7.85 -5.87 21.44
CA LEU A 198 8.60 -6.61 22.47
C LEU A 198 8.67 -8.07 22.03
N SER A 199 9.89 -8.62 21.98
CA SER A 199 10.11 -10.04 21.67
C SER A 199 11.08 -10.64 22.69
N LEU A 200 10.88 -11.92 22.98
CA LEU A 200 11.74 -12.72 23.83
C LEU A 200 12.12 -13.98 23.06
N ASP A 201 13.42 -14.22 22.94
CA ASP A 201 14.01 -15.39 22.31
C ASP A 201 14.81 -16.18 23.35
N TYR A 202 14.42 -17.46 23.58
CA TYR A 202 15.09 -18.33 24.51
C TYR A 202 15.62 -19.58 23.81
N THR A 203 16.92 -19.77 23.89
CA THR A 203 17.67 -20.89 23.27
C THR A 203 18.18 -21.85 24.36
N PRO A 204 17.32 -22.76 24.87
CA PRO A 204 17.73 -23.71 25.94
C PRO A 204 18.83 -24.68 25.50
N ALA A 205 18.97 -24.92 24.20
CA ALA A 205 20.01 -25.73 23.58
C ALA A 205 20.29 -25.19 22.16
N GLU A 206 21.48 -25.44 21.63
CA GLU A 206 21.87 -24.97 20.27
C GLU A 206 20.89 -25.38 19.16
N SER A 207 20.15 -26.45 19.37
CA SER A 207 19.17 -26.99 18.42
C SER A 207 17.76 -26.43 18.57
N THR A 208 17.49 -25.63 19.62
CA THR A 208 16.12 -25.26 20.00
C THR A 208 16.01 -23.79 20.30
N LEU A 209 15.10 -23.12 19.62
CA LEU A 209 14.66 -21.74 19.91
C LEU A 209 13.18 -21.76 20.30
N LEU A 210 12.87 -21.17 21.44
CA LEU A 210 11.53 -20.80 21.87
C LEU A 210 11.42 -19.28 21.76
N TYR A 211 10.30 -18.78 21.24
CA TYR A 211 10.11 -17.33 21.13
C TYR A 211 8.68 -16.92 21.46
N ALA A 212 8.55 -15.69 21.93
CA ALA A 212 7.26 -15.03 22.10
C ALA A 212 7.41 -13.56 21.76
N SER A 213 6.38 -12.97 21.13
CA SER A 213 6.37 -11.54 20.83
C SER A 213 5.00 -10.93 21.00
N ILE A 214 4.99 -9.64 21.28
CA ILE A 214 3.82 -8.78 21.21
C ILE A 214 4.20 -7.51 20.46
N SER A 215 3.35 -7.07 19.56
CA SER A 215 3.60 -5.84 18.78
C SER A 215 2.31 -5.11 18.45
N LYS A 216 2.41 -3.78 18.38
CA LYS A 216 1.37 -2.90 17.84
C LYS A 216 1.77 -2.49 16.43
N GLY A 217 0.88 -2.74 15.46
CA GLY A 217 0.93 -2.24 14.10
C GLY A 217 -0.15 -1.21 13.86
N PHE A 218 0.01 -0.42 12.81
CA PHE A 218 -0.91 0.62 12.38
C PHE A 218 -0.96 0.68 10.85
N LYS A 219 -2.15 1.02 10.34
CA LYS A 219 -2.39 1.34 8.94
C LYS A 219 -3.17 2.64 8.90
N SER A 220 -2.63 3.67 8.24
CA SER A 220 -3.26 4.98 8.12
C SER A 220 -4.62 4.86 7.42
N GLY A 221 -5.53 5.75 7.77
CA GLY A 221 -6.76 6.01 7.05
C GLY A 221 -6.51 6.49 5.63
N GLY A 222 -7.55 6.79 4.89
CA GLY A 222 -7.38 7.23 3.50
C GLY A 222 -8.69 7.55 2.81
N PHE A 223 -8.62 7.66 1.49
CA PHE A 223 -9.72 8.06 0.63
C PHE A 223 -9.98 7.01 -0.46
N ASP A 224 -11.24 6.87 -0.86
CA ASP A 224 -11.59 6.23 -2.14
C ASP A 224 -11.58 7.31 -3.24
N GLY A 225 -10.50 7.38 -4.00
CA GLY A 225 -10.35 8.34 -5.10
C GLY A 225 -11.32 8.12 -6.25
N SER A 226 -11.89 6.92 -6.40
CA SER A 226 -12.83 6.57 -7.47
C SER A 226 -14.30 6.62 -7.06
N ALA A 227 -14.60 7.04 -5.83
CA ALA A 227 -15.97 7.13 -5.32
C ALA A 227 -16.80 8.17 -6.07
N ILE A 228 -17.92 7.72 -6.62
CA ILE A 228 -18.86 8.57 -7.38
C ILE A 228 -20.32 8.26 -7.06
N THR A 229 -20.59 7.34 -6.12
CA THR A 229 -21.93 6.75 -5.94
C THR A 229 -22.66 7.25 -4.70
N SER A 230 -21.97 7.83 -3.72
CA SER A 230 -22.56 8.37 -2.50
C SER A 230 -21.66 9.38 -1.82
N LEU A 231 -22.23 10.32 -1.06
CA LEU A 231 -21.46 11.24 -0.19
C LEU A 231 -20.64 10.48 0.84
N ALA A 232 -21.20 9.41 1.42
CA ALA A 232 -20.47 8.58 2.38
C ALA A 232 -19.22 7.90 1.82
N ALA A 233 -19.17 7.65 0.52
CA ALA A 233 -17.99 7.11 -0.14
C ALA A 233 -16.91 8.18 -0.41
N LEU A 234 -17.25 9.46 -0.28
CA LEU A 234 -16.30 10.56 -0.39
C LEU A 234 -15.60 10.84 0.95
N GLU A 235 -16.23 10.48 2.06
CA GLU A 235 -15.62 10.63 3.39
C GLU A 235 -14.37 9.76 3.52
N PRO A 236 -13.35 10.22 4.25
CA PRO A 236 -12.19 9.40 4.54
C PRO A 236 -12.58 8.19 5.40
N PHE A 237 -11.88 7.09 5.23
CA PHE A 237 -11.96 5.96 6.15
C PHE A 237 -10.88 6.06 7.24
N ASP A 238 -11.21 5.64 8.44
CA ASP A 238 -10.33 5.68 9.60
C ASP A 238 -9.12 4.75 9.46
N GLY A 239 -8.05 5.05 10.20
CA GLY A 239 -6.92 4.15 10.37
C GLY A 239 -7.27 2.89 11.15
N GLU A 240 -6.48 1.85 10.97
CA GLU A 240 -6.64 0.57 11.66
C GLU A 240 -5.43 0.30 12.57
N GLU A 241 -5.70 -0.15 13.80
CA GLU A 241 -4.68 -0.61 14.74
C GLU A 241 -4.76 -2.13 14.91
N LEU A 242 -3.60 -2.76 15.02
CA LEU A 242 -3.48 -4.19 15.25
C LEU A 242 -2.54 -4.46 16.42
N ILE A 243 -3.00 -5.23 17.40
CA ILE A 243 -2.12 -5.85 18.40
C ILE A 243 -1.96 -7.32 18.04
N SER A 244 -0.71 -7.72 17.80
CA SER A 244 -0.36 -9.11 17.47
C SER A 244 0.36 -9.76 18.65
N TYR A 245 -0.03 -10.99 18.95
CA TYR A 245 0.64 -11.88 19.90
C TYR A 245 1.08 -13.11 19.13
N GLU A 246 2.33 -13.49 19.29
CA GLU A 246 2.89 -14.70 18.67
C GLU A 246 3.72 -15.46 19.70
N ALA A 247 3.61 -16.78 19.69
CA ALA A 247 4.53 -17.68 20.41
C ALA A 247 4.85 -18.89 19.52
N GLY A 248 6.09 -19.36 19.60
CA GLY A 248 6.48 -20.48 18.77
C GLY A 248 7.80 -21.12 19.19
N PHE A 249 8.15 -22.16 18.44
CA PHE A 249 9.42 -22.85 18.60
C PHE A 249 10.03 -23.22 17.25
N LYS A 250 11.35 -23.35 17.23
CA LYS A 250 12.13 -23.92 16.12
C LYS A 250 13.09 -24.95 16.68
N TRP A 251 13.07 -26.12 16.09
CA TRP A 251 13.99 -27.21 16.45
C TRP A 251 14.68 -27.75 15.22
N THR A 252 15.98 -28.01 15.32
CA THR A 252 16.81 -28.61 14.25
C THR A 252 17.51 -29.83 14.80
N GLY A 253 17.27 -30.99 14.19
CA GLY A 253 17.93 -32.25 14.58
C GLY A 253 19.44 -32.18 14.34
N GLN A 254 20.22 -32.63 15.31
CA GLN A 254 21.67 -32.65 15.19
C GLN A 254 22.17 -33.90 14.42
N GLU A 255 21.51 -35.04 14.56
CA GLU A 255 21.86 -36.29 13.88
C GLU A 255 20.95 -36.61 12.69
N LEU A 256 19.73 -36.05 12.68
CA LEU A 256 18.75 -36.22 11.61
C LEU A 256 18.63 -34.94 10.82
N PRO A 257 18.56 -34.97 9.47
CA PRO A 257 18.35 -33.78 8.64
C PRO A 257 16.88 -33.32 8.71
N LEU A 258 16.40 -33.08 9.93
CA LEU A 258 15.00 -32.69 10.21
C LEU A 258 14.95 -31.34 10.92
N ARG A 259 14.08 -30.46 10.45
CA ARG A 259 13.72 -29.19 11.09
C ARG A 259 12.22 -29.17 11.36
N ILE A 260 11.84 -28.82 12.58
CA ILE A 260 10.43 -28.67 12.99
C ILE A 260 10.23 -27.25 13.50
N ASN A 261 9.21 -26.55 12.99
CA ASN A 261 8.82 -25.22 13.43
C ASN A 261 7.32 -25.26 13.73
N GLY A 262 6.90 -24.52 14.75
CA GLY A 262 5.50 -24.34 15.11
C GLY A 262 5.30 -22.97 15.72
N SER A 263 4.18 -22.32 15.38
CA SER A 263 3.78 -21.03 15.94
C SER A 263 2.26 -20.90 16.02
N THR A 264 1.81 -20.01 16.86
CA THR A 264 0.40 -19.63 17.02
C THR A 264 0.29 -18.12 17.10
#